data_5923e41cf2b4f16a76823df4ab67b2a9
#
_entry.id   5923e41cf2b4f16a76823df4ab67b2a9
#
_cell.length_a   1.000
_cell.length_b   1.000
_cell.length_c   1.000
_cell.angle_alpha   90.00
_cell.angle_beta   90.00
_cell.angle_gamma   90.00
#
_symmetry.space_group_name_H-M   'P 1'
#
loop_
_entity.id
_entity.type
_entity.pdbx_description
1 polymer ?
#
loop_
_entity_poly.entity_id
_entity_poly.type
_entity_poly.pdbx_seq_one_letter_code
_entity_poly.pdbx_strand_id
1 'polypeptide(L)'
;YTFGSFDLSNGIGLVPLMIGVFVLGEVFAQLEDRLKAKDAEVEATTSTGHDNGLSWDEYKPCLPHALRGGFIGAFIGVLPGLGSAIAAFISYGEGKRRARNPEQWGKGALEGVAAPEAANNAVSGPSMAPLLTLGIHGIQVGPTLFLTDKELVYRLFACGMIGIAAYGLIGYFGATQVAKLILKIPTNVLYPMIFLTSFVAAYSARGSMFDVTVMTIAGFVGWLMRKYDFNIAAFVISFVLAKGAEETFRQSMLMSDGGALVFIERPI
;
A
#
# COMPACT_ATOMS: atom_id res chain seq x y z
N TYR A 1 -15.05 -16.35 -12.57
CA TYR A 1 -15.72 -16.19 -13.87
C TYR A 1 -14.80 -15.41 -14.81
N THR A 2 -14.44 -16.03 -15.95
CA THR A 2 -13.54 -15.40 -16.94
C THR A 2 -14.30 -14.69 -18.05
N PHE A 3 -15.63 -14.74 -18.06
CA PHE A 3 -16.48 -14.21 -19.14
C PHE A 3 -16.01 -14.62 -20.55
N GLY A 4 -15.33 -15.78 -20.66
CA GLY A 4 -14.75 -16.28 -21.91
C GLY A 4 -13.38 -15.71 -22.28
N SER A 5 -12.82 -14.79 -21.50
CA SER A 5 -11.49 -14.24 -21.74
C SER A 5 -10.42 -15.03 -20.98
N PHE A 6 -9.38 -15.44 -21.70
CA PHE A 6 -8.20 -16.10 -21.10
C PHE A 6 -7.42 -15.16 -20.17
N ASP A 7 -7.39 -13.88 -20.48
CA ASP A 7 -6.68 -12.86 -19.70
C ASP A 7 -7.23 -12.70 -18.28
N LEU A 8 -8.53 -12.96 -18.09
CA LEU A 8 -9.17 -12.93 -16.77
C LEU A 8 -8.95 -14.20 -15.94
N SER A 9 -8.33 -15.25 -16.50
CA SER A 9 -8.07 -16.50 -15.77
C SER A 9 -7.20 -16.28 -14.51
N ASN A 10 -6.27 -15.34 -14.58
CA ASN A 10 -5.38 -14.96 -13.47
C ASN A 10 -5.94 -13.79 -12.63
N GLY A 11 -7.18 -13.36 -12.89
CA GLY A 11 -7.79 -12.22 -12.22
C GLY A 11 -7.14 -10.88 -12.55
N ILE A 12 -7.70 -9.83 -11.98
CA ILE A 12 -7.16 -8.46 -12.10
C ILE A 12 -5.96 -8.31 -11.15
N GLY A 13 -4.81 -7.87 -11.68
CA GLY A 13 -3.60 -7.65 -10.90
C GLY A 13 -3.73 -6.45 -9.95
N LEU A 14 -3.28 -6.64 -8.71
CA LEU A 14 -3.29 -5.55 -7.72
C LEU A 14 -2.36 -4.40 -8.15
N VAL A 15 -1.17 -4.71 -8.66
CA VAL A 15 -0.17 -3.70 -9.05
C VAL A 15 -0.69 -2.79 -10.17
N PRO A 16 -1.20 -3.30 -11.30
CA PRO A 16 -1.81 -2.46 -12.33
C PRO A 16 -2.99 -1.63 -11.82
N LEU A 17 -3.85 -2.21 -10.98
CA LEU A 17 -4.97 -1.49 -10.38
C LEU A 17 -4.48 -0.31 -9.51
N MET A 18 -3.50 -0.54 -8.64
CA MET A 18 -2.95 0.48 -7.76
C MET A 18 -2.29 1.61 -8.54
N ILE A 19 -1.46 1.28 -9.54
CA ILE A 19 -0.83 2.27 -10.41
C ILE A 19 -1.91 3.07 -11.14
N GLY A 20 -2.96 2.43 -11.64
CA GLY A 20 -4.07 3.09 -12.30
C GLY A 20 -4.75 4.08 -11.37
N VAL A 21 -5.32 3.61 -10.28
CA VAL A 21 -6.16 4.41 -9.38
C VAL A 21 -5.40 5.56 -8.72
N PHE A 22 -4.17 5.31 -8.25
CA PHE A 22 -3.41 6.33 -7.52
C PHE A 22 -2.57 7.20 -8.45
N VAL A 23 -1.84 6.60 -9.39
CA VAL A 23 -0.87 7.34 -10.20
C VAL A 23 -1.54 7.95 -11.42
N LEU A 24 -2.20 7.15 -12.27
CA LEU A 24 -2.86 7.69 -13.45
C LEU A 24 -4.07 8.55 -13.09
N GLY A 25 -4.83 8.17 -12.06
CA GLY A 25 -5.95 8.97 -11.55
C GLY A 25 -5.51 10.36 -11.11
N GLU A 26 -4.33 10.48 -10.47
CA GLU A 26 -3.71 11.75 -10.13
C GLU A 26 -3.26 12.53 -11.37
N VAL A 27 -2.57 11.86 -12.30
CA VAL A 27 -2.12 12.49 -13.56
C VAL A 27 -3.31 13.05 -14.35
N PHE A 28 -4.43 12.32 -14.42
CA PHE A 28 -5.64 12.79 -15.09
C PHE A 28 -6.29 13.97 -14.36
N ALA A 29 -6.32 13.97 -13.03
CA ALA A 29 -6.82 15.09 -12.25
C ALA A 29 -5.97 16.35 -12.47
N GLN A 30 -4.65 16.22 -12.41
CA GLN A 30 -3.72 17.33 -12.68
C GLN A 30 -3.80 17.84 -14.11
N LEU A 31 -4.07 16.97 -15.08
CA LEU A 31 -4.29 17.37 -16.46
C LEU A 31 -5.61 18.16 -16.62
N GLU A 32 -6.69 17.71 -15.97
CA GLU A 32 -7.96 18.43 -15.94
C GLU A 32 -7.79 19.84 -15.34
N ASP A 33 -7.08 19.93 -14.21
CA ASP A 33 -6.84 21.21 -13.52
C ASP A 33 -6.01 22.16 -14.39
N ARG A 34 -4.99 21.67 -15.10
CA ARG A 34 -4.21 22.47 -16.04
C ARG A 34 -5.02 22.93 -17.27
N LEU A 35 -5.93 22.09 -17.75
CA LEU A 35 -6.80 22.47 -18.87
C LEU A 35 -7.81 23.54 -18.45
N LYS A 36 -8.24 23.52 -17.18
CA LYS A 36 -9.15 24.53 -16.61
C LYS A 36 -8.43 25.82 -16.23
N ALA A 37 -7.20 25.70 -15.70
CA ALA A 37 -6.35 26.81 -15.27
C ALA A 37 -5.61 27.43 -16.45
N LYS A 38 -6.34 27.96 -17.44
CA LYS A 38 -5.74 28.63 -18.60
C LYS A 38 -4.97 29.90 -18.26
N ASP A 39 -5.10 30.42 -17.01
CA ASP A 39 -4.54 31.70 -16.59
C ASP A 39 -4.00 31.75 -15.13
N ALA A 40 -3.87 30.66 -14.43
CA ALA A 40 -3.25 30.67 -13.10
C ALA A 40 -1.87 30.00 -13.16
N GLU A 41 -0.81 30.78 -13.01
CA GLU A 41 0.51 30.29 -12.66
C GLU A 41 0.37 29.44 -11.39
N VAL A 42 0.58 28.14 -11.53
CA VAL A 42 0.71 27.26 -10.37
C VAL A 42 2.03 27.63 -9.72
N GLU A 43 1.97 28.51 -8.74
CA GLU A 43 3.07 28.69 -7.80
C GLU A 43 3.31 27.32 -7.15
N ALA A 44 4.34 26.64 -7.64
CA ALA A 44 4.96 25.58 -6.87
C ALA A 44 5.43 26.27 -5.58
N THR A 45 4.73 26.02 -4.49
CA THR A 45 5.21 26.39 -3.16
C THR A 45 6.48 25.60 -2.90
N THR A 46 7.58 26.10 -3.46
CA THR A 46 8.91 25.72 -3.02
C THR A 46 9.05 26.25 -1.61
N SER A 47 8.75 25.38 -0.63
CA SER A 47 9.19 25.66 0.73
C SER A 47 10.72 25.70 0.70
N THR A 48 11.26 26.88 0.55
CA THR A 48 12.69 27.20 0.71
C THR A 48 13.04 27.14 2.20
N GLY A 49 12.70 26.05 2.85
CA GLY A 49 13.09 25.79 4.24
C GLY A 49 14.51 25.23 4.27
N HIS A 50 15.41 26.00 4.83
CA HIS A 50 16.80 25.60 5.09
C HIS A 50 16.92 24.53 6.20
N ASP A 51 15.80 24.09 6.77
CA ASP A 51 15.76 23.15 7.88
C ASP A 51 15.16 21.82 7.41
N ASN A 52 16.04 20.85 7.09
CA ASN A 52 15.68 19.51 6.67
C ASN A 52 15.49 18.55 7.89
N GLY A 53 15.51 19.07 9.10
CA GLY A 53 15.33 18.32 10.35
C GLY A 53 13.94 18.59 10.92
N LEU A 54 13.19 17.52 11.22
CA LEU A 54 12.01 17.62 12.06
C LEU A 54 12.42 18.05 13.47
N SER A 55 11.85 19.14 13.97
CA SER A 55 11.99 19.55 15.35
C SER A 55 11.26 18.56 16.27
N TRP A 56 11.67 18.50 17.53
CA TRP A 56 11.02 17.62 18.50
C TRP A 56 9.53 17.96 18.69
N ASP A 57 9.17 19.23 18.57
CA ASP A 57 7.79 19.69 18.68
C ASP A 57 6.91 19.26 17.50
N GLU A 58 7.49 19.10 16.32
CA GLU A 58 6.81 18.54 15.13
C GLU A 58 6.71 17.01 15.19
N TYR A 59 7.71 16.35 15.79
CA TYR A 59 7.72 14.89 15.91
C TYR A 59 6.76 14.38 16.99
N LYS A 60 6.66 15.10 18.11
CA LYS A 60 5.85 14.70 19.26
C LYS A 60 4.37 14.41 18.94
N PRO A 61 3.66 15.20 18.12
CA PRO A 61 2.29 14.90 17.71
C PRO A 61 2.17 13.64 16.86
N CYS A 62 3.23 13.24 16.14
CA CYS A 62 3.23 12.05 15.30
C CYS A 62 3.29 10.74 16.11
N LEU A 63 3.91 10.77 17.31
CA LEU A 63 4.14 9.60 18.14
C LEU A 63 2.87 8.78 18.46
N PRO A 64 1.77 9.37 18.95
CA PRO A 64 0.57 8.60 19.24
C PRO A 64 -0.05 7.96 17.99
N HIS A 65 0.04 8.63 16.83
CA HIS A 65 -0.44 8.11 15.55
C HIS A 65 0.47 6.99 15.04
N ALA A 66 1.79 7.13 15.16
CA ALA A 66 2.75 6.10 14.81
C ALA A 66 2.62 4.85 15.71
N LEU A 67 2.45 5.02 17.02
CA LEU A 67 2.24 3.89 17.94
C LEU A 67 0.96 3.11 17.60
N ARG A 68 -0.17 3.81 17.37
CA ARG A 68 -1.42 3.16 16.96
C ARG A 68 -1.26 2.46 15.60
N GLY A 69 -0.60 3.13 14.64
CA GLY A 69 -0.25 2.54 13.35
C GLY A 69 0.57 1.26 13.53
N GLY A 70 1.58 1.28 14.38
CA GLY A 70 2.38 0.11 14.71
C GLY A 70 1.56 -1.06 15.26
N PHE A 71 0.61 -0.80 16.17
CA PHE A 71 -0.31 -1.83 16.67
C PHE A 71 -1.22 -2.39 15.59
N ILE A 72 -1.78 -1.53 14.72
CA ILE A 72 -2.61 -1.95 13.58
C ILE A 72 -1.78 -2.81 12.64
N GLY A 73 -0.56 -2.38 12.30
CA GLY A 73 0.35 -3.13 11.44
C GLY A 73 0.74 -4.48 12.02
N ALA A 74 1.07 -4.54 13.31
CA ALA A 74 1.40 -5.78 14.00
C ALA A 74 0.22 -6.76 13.99
N PHE A 75 -1.00 -6.29 14.25
CA PHE A 75 -2.19 -7.13 14.23
C PHE A 75 -2.48 -7.68 12.83
N ILE A 76 -2.43 -6.81 11.80
CA ILE A 76 -2.67 -7.22 10.41
C ILE A 76 -1.56 -8.12 9.88
N GLY A 77 -0.32 -7.92 10.33
CA GLY A 77 0.81 -8.76 9.95
C GLY A 77 0.68 -10.22 10.35
N VAL A 78 -0.06 -10.53 11.42
CA VAL A 78 -0.34 -11.92 11.82
C VAL A 78 -1.31 -12.60 10.84
N LEU A 79 -2.14 -11.82 10.13
CA LEU A 79 -3.13 -12.36 9.21
C LEU A 79 -2.50 -12.63 7.84
N PRO A 80 -2.42 -13.92 7.40
CA PRO A 80 -1.78 -14.26 6.14
C PRO A 80 -2.54 -13.62 4.96
N GLY A 81 -1.81 -13.08 4.00
CA GLY A 81 -2.36 -12.59 2.74
C GLY A 81 -2.88 -11.14 2.75
N LEU A 82 -3.02 -10.47 3.89
CA LEU A 82 -3.51 -9.09 3.92
C LEU A 82 -2.47 -8.05 3.49
N GLY A 83 -1.22 -8.27 3.82
CA GLY A 83 -0.10 -7.42 3.42
C GLY A 83 -0.04 -6.03 4.08
N SER A 84 1.08 -5.36 3.88
CA SER A 84 1.38 -4.07 4.50
C SER A 84 0.53 -2.91 3.96
N ALA A 85 0.09 -2.99 2.70
CA ALA A 85 -0.74 -1.96 2.09
C ALA A 85 -2.07 -1.77 2.85
N ILE A 86 -2.73 -2.87 3.23
CA ILE A 86 -3.98 -2.82 3.99
C ILE A 86 -3.75 -2.19 5.36
N ALA A 87 -2.68 -2.59 6.05
CA ALA A 87 -2.32 -2.02 7.34
C ALA A 87 -2.11 -0.51 7.25
N ALA A 88 -1.41 -0.04 6.23
CA ALA A 88 -1.17 1.38 5.99
C ALA A 88 -2.48 2.15 5.77
N PHE A 89 -3.39 1.65 4.93
CA PHE A 89 -4.68 2.30 4.68
C PHE A 89 -5.58 2.34 5.90
N ILE A 90 -5.67 1.24 6.65
CA ILE A 90 -6.47 1.21 7.89
C ILE A 90 -5.90 2.18 8.91
N SER A 91 -4.57 2.21 9.07
CA SER A 91 -3.88 3.13 9.97
C SER A 91 -4.10 4.59 9.58
N TYR A 92 -4.02 4.91 8.28
CA TYR A 92 -4.32 6.24 7.77
C TYR A 92 -5.76 6.66 8.10
N GLY A 93 -6.74 5.81 7.79
CA GLY A 93 -8.15 6.07 8.04
C GLY A 93 -8.46 6.27 9.51
N GLU A 94 -7.92 5.42 10.38
CA GLU A 94 -8.09 5.52 11.82
C GLU A 94 -7.39 6.75 12.40
N GLY A 95 -6.17 7.04 11.94
CA GLY A 95 -5.42 8.22 12.33
C GLY A 95 -6.14 9.51 11.95
N LYS A 96 -6.63 9.60 10.71
CA LYS A 96 -7.40 10.76 10.22
C LYS A 96 -8.68 10.98 11.01
N ARG A 97 -9.40 9.91 11.36
CA ARG A 97 -10.64 9.98 12.16
C ARG A 97 -10.41 10.55 13.55
N ARG A 98 -9.23 10.34 14.13
CA ARG A 98 -8.88 10.81 15.49
C ARG A 98 -7.99 12.05 15.49
N ALA A 99 -7.65 12.57 14.32
CA ALA A 99 -6.84 13.77 14.23
C ALA A 99 -7.57 15.01 14.74
N ARG A 100 -6.82 15.97 15.27
CA ARG A 100 -7.36 17.27 15.66
C ARG A 100 -7.82 18.08 14.44
N ASN A 101 -7.06 17.97 13.32
CA ASN A 101 -7.31 18.67 12.06
C ASN A 101 -7.38 17.65 10.91
N PRO A 102 -8.48 16.89 10.76
CA PRO A 102 -8.61 15.84 9.74
C PRO A 102 -8.49 16.36 8.29
N GLU A 103 -8.82 17.64 8.06
CA GLU A 103 -8.74 18.30 6.74
C GLU A 103 -7.31 18.54 6.26
N GLN A 104 -6.32 18.52 7.16
CA GLN A 104 -4.91 18.65 6.81
C GLN A 104 -4.28 17.31 6.38
N TRP A 105 -4.96 16.19 6.66
CA TRP A 105 -4.52 14.87 6.24
C TRP A 105 -4.62 14.71 4.73
N GLY A 106 -3.48 14.41 4.10
CA GLY A 106 -3.30 14.44 2.66
C GLY A 106 -2.92 15.81 2.08
N LYS A 107 -2.76 16.83 2.95
CA LYS A 107 -2.36 18.19 2.57
C LYS A 107 -1.11 18.67 3.35
N GLY A 108 -0.26 17.73 3.78
CA GLY A 108 1.00 18.04 4.46
C GLY A 108 1.05 17.76 5.96
N ALA A 109 -0.01 17.19 6.58
CA ALA A 109 0.06 16.77 7.97
C ALA A 109 1.07 15.63 8.15
N LEU A 110 2.06 15.82 9.02
CA LEU A 110 3.13 14.85 9.29
C LEU A 110 2.58 13.55 9.89
N GLU A 111 1.57 13.64 10.74
CA GLU A 111 0.87 12.51 11.33
C GLU A 111 0.23 11.62 10.25
N GLY A 112 -0.20 12.23 9.14
CA GLY A 112 -0.77 11.54 7.98
C GLY A 112 0.24 10.68 7.21
N VAL A 113 1.53 10.90 7.43
CA VAL A 113 2.63 10.05 6.94
C VAL A 113 3.08 9.07 8.02
N ALA A 114 3.24 9.54 9.25
CA ALA A 114 3.75 8.73 10.36
C ALA A 114 2.87 7.52 10.69
N ALA A 115 1.55 7.67 10.66
CA ALA A 115 0.62 6.60 10.98
C ALA A 115 0.68 5.41 9.98
N PRO A 116 0.51 5.61 8.65
CA PRO A 116 0.57 4.52 7.69
C PRO A 116 1.96 3.92 7.55
N GLU A 117 3.03 4.72 7.66
CA GLU A 117 4.39 4.21 7.60
C GLU A 117 4.74 3.32 8.81
N ALA A 118 4.33 3.72 10.00
CA ALA A 118 4.49 2.89 11.19
C ALA A 118 3.73 1.56 11.05
N ALA A 119 2.52 1.58 10.49
CA ALA A 119 1.75 0.37 10.24
C ALA A 119 2.41 -0.53 9.18
N ASN A 120 2.84 0.05 8.06
CA ASN A 120 3.53 -0.66 6.99
C ASN A 120 4.76 -1.40 7.50
N ASN A 121 5.60 -0.71 8.26
CA ASN A 121 6.81 -1.29 8.83
C ASN A 121 6.52 -2.35 9.90
N ALA A 122 5.51 -2.14 10.73
CA ALA A 122 5.15 -3.06 11.82
C ALA A 122 4.53 -4.39 11.34
N VAL A 123 4.06 -4.48 10.08
CA VAL A 123 3.60 -5.74 9.47
C VAL A 123 4.73 -6.75 9.34
N SER A 124 5.94 -6.29 9.04
CA SER A 124 7.06 -7.15 8.62
C SER A 124 7.46 -8.20 9.67
N GLY A 125 7.49 -7.84 10.95
CA GLY A 125 7.80 -8.78 12.02
C GLY A 125 6.73 -9.86 12.21
N PRO A 126 5.49 -9.48 12.53
CA PRO A 126 4.41 -10.43 12.75
C PRO A 126 4.06 -11.29 11.53
N SER A 127 4.24 -10.82 10.30
CA SER A 127 4.01 -11.61 9.08
C SER A 127 5.00 -12.77 8.92
N MET A 128 6.13 -12.72 9.60
CA MET A 128 7.05 -13.86 9.66
C MET A 128 6.48 -15.03 10.46
N ALA A 129 5.59 -14.80 11.43
CA ALA A 129 5.00 -15.85 12.24
C ALA A 129 4.17 -16.85 11.39
N PRO A 130 3.18 -16.45 10.59
CA PRO A 130 2.49 -17.38 9.69
C PRO A 130 3.41 -17.94 8.60
N LEU A 131 4.37 -17.14 8.10
CA LEU A 131 5.35 -17.63 7.14
C LEU A 131 6.18 -18.77 7.73
N LEU A 132 6.67 -18.62 8.94
CA LEU A 132 7.45 -19.64 9.64
C LEU A 132 6.60 -20.82 10.14
N THR A 133 5.29 -20.66 10.31
CA THR A 133 4.39 -21.72 10.79
C THR A 133 3.74 -22.51 9.66
N LEU A 134 3.44 -21.87 8.50
CA LEU A 134 2.70 -22.49 7.39
C LEU A 134 3.60 -23.08 6.30
N GLY A 135 4.87 -22.78 6.30
CA GLY A 135 5.85 -23.42 5.43
C GLY A 135 6.19 -22.69 4.13
N ILE A 136 7.48 -22.66 3.83
CA ILE A 136 8.01 -22.38 2.50
C ILE A 136 8.35 -23.75 1.87
N HIS A 137 8.11 -23.89 0.55
CA HIS A 137 8.34 -25.14 -0.19
C HIS A 137 9.64 -25.85 0.22
N GLY A 138 9.52 -27.07 0.75
CA GLY A 138 10.65 -27.97 1.06
C GLY A 138 11.25 -27.89 2.45
N ILE A 139 10.86 -26.95 3.29
CA ILE A 139 11.28 -26.88 4.70
C ILE A 139 10.01 -27.05 5.54
N GLN A 140 10.01 -27.99 6.47
CA GLN A 140 8.91 -28.10 7.46
C GLN A 140 9.02 -26.90 8.42
N VAL A 141 8.34 -25.84 8.07
CA VAL A 141 8.33 -24.61 8.83
C VAL A 141 7.18 -24.71 9.81
N GLY A 142 7.49 -24.68 11.08
CA GLY A 142 6.54 -24.76 12.18
C GLY A 142 7.22 -24.31 13.46
N PRO A 143 6.55 -24.35 14.61
CA PRO A 143 7.19 -24.12 15.90
C PRO A 143 8.43 -25.02 16.13
N THR A 144 8.48 -26.16 15.45
CA THR A 144 9.61 -27.10 15.44
C THR A 144 10.86 -26.53 14.77
N LEU A 145 10.75 -25.58 13.81
CA LEU A 145 11.92 -24.96 13.17
C LEU A 145 12.82 -24.25 14.19
N PHE A 146 12.22 -23.65 15.20
CA PHE A 146 12.98 -23.02 16.30
C PHE A 146 13.74 -24.02 17.13
N LEU A 147 13.41 -25.30 17.05
CA LEU A 147 14.06 -26.39 17.74
C LEU A 147 15.05 -27.16 16.84
N THR A 148 14.68 -27.38 15.57
CA THR A 148 15.46 -28.21 14.62
C THR A 148 16.57 -27.40 13.91
N ASP A 149 16.27 -26.17 13.48
CA ASP A 149 17.18 -25.33 12.72
C ASP A 149 17.34 -23.93 13.33
N LYS A 150 17.73 -23.89 14.58
CA LYS A 150 17.97 -22.62 15.33
C LYS A 150 18.90 -21.68 14.59
N GLU A 151 19.92 -22.22 13.94
CA GLU A 151 20.91 -21.42 13.22
C GLU A 151 20.28 -20.68 12.03
N LEU A 152 19.38 -21.32 11.28
CA LEU A 152 18.65 -20.67 10.18
C LEU A 152 17.77 -19.53 10.69
N VAL A 153 17.05 -19.78 11.78
CA VAL A 153 16.20 -18.75 12.42
C VAL A 153 17.03 -17.55 12.89
N TYR A 154 18.12 -17.78 13.59
CA TYR A 154 18.99 -16.68 14.03
C TYR A 154 19.62 -15.93 12.88
N ARG A 155 20.04 -16.61 11.80
CA ARG A 155 20.55 -15.97 10.59
C ARG A 155 19.49 -15.07 9.94
N LEU A 156 18.24 -15.54 9.83
CA LEU A 156 17.13 -14.73 9.28
C LEU A 156 16.87 -13.48 10.10
N PHE A 157 16.80 -13.61 11.44
CA PHE A 157 16.61 -12.45 12.30
C PHE A 157 17.82 -11.50 12.26
N ALA A 158 19.03 -12.00 12.25
CA ALA A 158 20.23 -11.17 12.16
C ALA A 158 20.29 -10.41 10.83
N CYS A 159 20.03 -11.07 9.70
CA CYS A 159 19.94 -10.41 8.39
C CYS A 159 18.82 -9.38 8.36
N GLY A 160 17.67 -9.68 8.95
CA GLY A 160 16.57 -8.73 9.08
C GLY A 160 16.95 -7.48 9.88
N MET A 161 17.60 -7.65 11.02
CA MET A 161 18.05 -6.52 11.84
C MET A 161 19.11 -5.66 11.14
N ILE A 162 20.08 -6.30 10.47
CA ILE A 162 21.08 -5.58 9.66
C ILE A 162 20.39 -4.84 8.52
N GLY A 163 19.43 -5.49 7.83
CA GLY A 163 18.65 -4.88 6.76
C GLY A 163 17.87 -3.66 7.23
N ILE A 164 17.21 -3.74 8.39
CA ILE A 164 16.45 -2.60 8.99
C ILE A 164 17.41 -1.45 9.31
N ALA A 165 18.56 -1.73 9.93
CA ALA A 165 19.54 -0.70 10.24
C ALA A 165 20.10 -0.03 8.97
N ALA A 166 20.47 -0.82 7.97
CA ALA A 166 20.94 -0.32 6.67
C ALA A 166 19.88 0.51 5.96
N TYR A 167 18.62 0.03 5.90
CA TYR A 167 17.50 0.76 5.34
C TYR A 167 17.24 2.10 6.06
N GLY A 168 17.29 2.09 7.40
CA GLY A 168 17.14 3.31 8.21
C GLY A 168 18.24 4.34 7.90
N LEU A 169 19.50 3.91 7.80
CA LEU A 169 20.62 4.80 7.45
C LEU A 169 20.48 5.35 6.03
N ILE A 170 20.20 4.50 5.04
CA ILE A 170 20.01 4.90 3.65
C ILE A 170 18.83 5.87 3.55
N GLY A 171 17.72 5.58 4.22
CA GLY A 171 16.55 6.45 4.25
C GLY A 171 16.86 7.81 4.87
N TYR A 172 17.51 7.83 6.02
CA TYR A 172 17.83 9.07 6.73
C TYR A 172 18.75 10.00 5.92
N PHE A 173 19.83 9.47 5.36
CA PHE A 173 20.78 10.27 4.57
C PHE A 173 20.32 10.47 3.12
N GLY A 174 19.61 9.50 2.53
CA GLY A 174 19.23 9.51 1.12
C GLY A 174 17.94 10.25 0.83
N ALA A 175 16.95 10.24 1.73
CA ALA A 175 15.63 10.82 1.48
C ALA A 175 15.71 12.29 1.08
N THR A 176 16.50 13.08 1.80
CA THR A 176 16.71 14.51 1.49
C THR A 176 17.35 14.73 0.13
N GLN A 177 18.32 13.89 -0.25
CA GLN A 177 19.01 14.02 -1.53
C GLN A 177 18.08 13.66 -2.70
N VAL A 178 17.31 12.59 -2.55
CA VAL A 178 16.30 12.16 -3.52
C VAL A 178 15.21 13.22 -3.67
N ALA A 179 14.70 13.77 -2.57
CA ALA A 179 13.71 14.83 -2.59
C ALA A 179 14.23 16.07 -3.34
N LYS A 180 15.46 16.53 -3.05
CA LYS A 180 16.09 17.65 -3.76
C LYS A 180 16.27 17.37 -5.25
N LEU A 181 16.56 16.12 -5.63
CA LEU A 181 16.70 15.73 -7.03
C LEU A 181 15.34 15.80 -7.75
N ILE A 182 14.29 15.26 -7.14
CA ILE A 182 12.93 15.26 -7.70
C ILE A 182 12.41 16.69 -7.86
N LEU A 183 12.62 17.56 -6.86
CA LEU A 183 12.19 18.97 -6.91
C LEU A 183 12.89 19.80 -8.00
N LYS A 184 14.03 19.34 -8.52
CA LYS A 184 14.70 19.99 -9.66
C LYS A 184 14.05 19.67 -11.01
N ILE A 185 13.22 18.64 -11.08
CA ILE A 185 12.57 18.22 -12.32
C ILE A 185 11.34 19.11 -12.53
N PRO A 186 11.28 19.87 -13.63
CA PRO A 186 10.10 20.70 -13.90
C PRO A 186 8.86 19.80 -14.09
N THR A 187 7.74 20.24 -13.58
CA THR A 187 6.48 19.50 -13.61
C THR A 187 6.04 19.10 -15.01
N ASN A 188 6.40 19.90 -16.02
CA ASN A 188 6.12 19.60 -17.43
C ASN A 188 6.85 18.37 -17.96
N VAL A 189 7.96 17.97 -17.33
CA VAL A 189 8.71 16.74 -17.64
C VAL A 189 8.29 15.61 -16.71
N LEU A 190 8.03 15.95 -15.45
CA LEU A 190 7.70 14.98 -14.41
C LEU A 190 6.42 14.18 -14.75
N TYR A 191 5.32 14.84 -15.14
CA TYR A 191 4.06 14.13 -15.41
C TYR A 191 4.12 13.20 -16.63
N PRO A 192 4.68 13.59 -17.79
CA PRO A 192 4.92 12.66 -18.88
C PRO A 192 5.82 11.49 -18.51
N MET A 193 6.86 11.70 -17.69
CA MET A 193 7.70 10.62 -17.20
C MET A 193 6.92 9.65 -16.32
N ILE A 194 6.14 10.15 -15.36
CA ILE A 194 5.29 9.31 -14.50
C ILE A 194 4.30 8.52 -15.36
N PHE A 195 3.68 9.16 -16.34
CA PHE A 195 2.75 8.50 -17.26
C PHE A 195 3.42 7.35 -18.00
N LEU A 196 4.55 7.60 -18.67
CA LEU A 196 5.29 6.56 -19.42
C LEU A 196 5.80 5.44 -18.51
N THR A 197 6.38 5.77 -17.37
CA THR A 197 6.88 4.76 -16.43
C THR A 197 5.76 3.91 -15.84
N SER A 198 4.55 4.45 -15.70
CA SER A 198 3.38 3.68 -15.27
C SER A 198 3.01 2.59 -16.26
N PHE A 199 3.09 2.84 -17.57
CA PHE A 199 2.86 1.84 -18.60
C PHE A 199 3.90 0.71 -18.55
N VAL A 200 5.17 1.10 -18.43
CA VAL A 200 6.26 0.12 -18.30
C VAL A 200 6.08 -0.72 -17.03
N ALA A 201 5.75 -0.10 -15.91
CA ALA A 201 5.55 -0.79 -14.64
C ALA A 201 4.36 -1.75 -14.68
N ALA A 202 3.23 -1.33 -15.25
CA ALA A 202 2.05 -2.20 -15.40
C ALA A 202 2.34 -3.40 -16.31
N TYR A 203 3.01 -3.18 -17.45
CA TYR A 203 3.41 -4.26 -18.35
C TYR A 203 4.40 -5.22 -17.67
N SER A 204 5.41 -4.67 -16.99
CA SER A 204 6.45 -5.47 -16.34
C SER A 204 5.94 -6.34 -15.18
N ALA A 205 4.78 -6.02 -14.62
CA ALA A 205 4.24 -6.77 -13.48
C ALA A 205 3.96 -8.24 -13.82
N ARG A 206 3.40 -8.52 -15.01
CA ARG A 206 3.06 -9.88 -15.48
C ARG A 206 3.37 -10.12 -16.96
N GLY A 207 3.98 -9.17 -17.66
CA GLY A 207 4.26 -9.25 -19.10
C GLY A 207 3.00 -9.22 -19.98
N SER A 208 1.90 -8.62 -19.49
CA SER A 208 0.59 -8.66 -20.15
C SER A 208 0.10 -7.28 -20.54
N MET A 209 -0.34 -7.12 -21.79
CA MET A 209 -1.03 -5.90 -22.24
C MET A 209 -2.42 -5.74 -21.61
N PHE A 210 -2.99 -6.82 -21.13
CA PHE A 210 -4.21 -6.78 -20.35
C PHE A 210 -4.03 -5.95 -19.07
N ASP A 211 -2.89 -6.08 -18.39
CA ASP A 211 -2.57 -5.28 -17.19
C ASP A 211 -2.46 -3.79 -17.49
N VAL A 212 -1.94 -3.43 -18.66
CA VAL A 212 -1.91 -2.04 -19.13
C VAL A 212 -3.33 -1.50 -19.34
N THR A 213 -4.20 -2.33 -19.92
CA THR A 213 -5.63 -1.97 -20.11
C THR A 213 -6.32 -1.79 -18.75
N VAL A 214 -6.12 -2.73 -17.82
CA VAL A 214 -6.64 -2.64 -16.45
C VAL A 214 -6.16 -1.37 -15.77
N MET A 215 -4.86 -1.06 -15.84
CA MET A 215 -4.29 0.16 -15.29
C MET A 215 -4.93 1.41 -15.86
N THR A 216 -5.15 1.45 -17.17
CA THR A 216 -5.74 2.62 -17.84
C THR A 216 -7.18 2.84 -17.41
N ILE A 217 -7.99 1.77 -17.36
CA ILE A 217 -9.39 1.82 -16.88
C ILE A 217 -9.42 2.22 -15.40
N ALA A 218 -8.55 1.62 -14.58
CA ALA A 218 -8.43 1.95 -13.16
C ALA A 218 -8.00 3.40 -12.95
N GLY A 219 -7.16 3.96 -13.83
CA GLY A 219 -6.79 5.37 -13.81
C GLY A 219 -7.98 6.29 -14.04
N PHE A 220 -8.82 5.96 -15.01
CA PHE A 220 -10.05 6.72 -15.26
C PHE A 220 -11.03 6.62 -14.07
N VAL A 221 -11.18 5.42 -13.50
CA VAL A 221 -11.98 5.22 -12.29
C VAL A 221 -11.41 6.02 -11.12
N GLY A 222 -10.11 6.02 -10.91
CA GLY A 222 -9.43 6.79 -9.86
C GLY A 222 -9.63 8.30 -10.02
N TRP A 223 -9.58 8.80 -11.24
CA TRP A 223 -9.91 10.20 -11.55
C TRP A 223 -11.36 10.53 -11.21
N LEU A 224 -12.33 9.68 -11.62
CA LEU A 224 -13.74 9.86 -11.27
C LEU A 224 -13.97 9.83 -9.77
N MET A 225 -13.33 8.89 -9.06
CA MET A 225 -13.44 8.79 -7.61
C MET A 225 -12.97 10.07 -6.91
N ARG A 226 -11.85 10.66 -7.37
CA ARG A 226 -11.38 11.96 -6.85
C ARG A 226 -12.36 13.09 -7.12
N LYS A 227 -12.89 13.13 -8.33
CA LYS A 227 -13.83 14.16 -8.76
C LYS A 227 -15.12 14.18 -7.94
N TYR A 228 -15.57 13.03 -7.47
CA TYR A 228 -16.79 12.87 -6.66
C TYR A 228 -16.51 12.60 -5.18
N ASP A 229 -15.30 12.87 -4.70
CA ASP A 229 -14.89 12.68 -3.30
C ASP A 229 -15.11 11.26 -2.74
N PHE A 230 -15.05 10.22 -3.59
CA PHE A 230 -15.07 8.84 -3.14
C PHE A 230 -13.77 8.45 -2.46
N ASN A 231 -13.88 7.66 -1.41
CA ASN A 231 -12.71 7.19 -0.66
C ASN A 231 -11.96 6.08 -1.43
N ILE A 232 -10.86 6.46 -2.07
CA ILE A 232 -10.00 5.53 -2.84
C ILE A 232 -9.43 4.43 -1.95
N ALA A 233 -9.09 4.73 -0.69
CA ALA A 233 -8.55 3.74 0.22
C ALA A 233 -9.57 2.63 0.52
N ALA A 234 -10.84 2.98 0.74
CA ALA A 234 -11.91 2.00 0.94
C ALA A 234 -12.09 1.09 -0.29
N PHE A 235 -12.01 1.66 -1.50
CA PHE A 235 -12.07 0.89 -2.74
C PHE A 235 -10.93 -0.13 -2.83
N VAL A 236 -9.70 0.30 -2.58
CA VAL A 236 -8.52 -0.58 -2.65
C VAL A 236 -8.57 -1.68 -1.58
N ILE A 237 -8.95 -1.33 -0.34
CA ILE A 237 -9.11 -2.32 0.73
C ILE A 237 -10.15 -3.37 0.34
N SER A 238 -11.30 -2.94 -0.18
CA SER A 238 -12.36 -3.84 -0.63
C SER A 238 -11.88 -4.75 -1.76
N PHE A 239 -11.12 -4.22 -2.72
CA PHE A 239 -10.57 -5.00 -3.82
C PHE A 239 -9.59 -6.08 -3.32
N VAL A 240 -8.69 -5.74 -2.40
CA VAL A 240 -7.72 -6.70 -1.86
C VAL A 240 -8.41 -7.79 -1.06
N LEU A 241 -9.41 -7.41 -0.25
CA LEU A 241 -10.16 -8.37 0.56
C LEU A 241 -11.09 -9.27 -0.26
N ALA A 242 -11.59 -8.77 -1.40
CA ALA A 242 -12.55 -9.48 -2.25
C ALA A 242 -12.04 -10.85 -2.70
N LYS A 243 -10.75 -10.95 -3.08
CA LYS A 243 -10.15 -12.22 -3.51
C LYS A 243 -10.17 -13.26 -2.39
N GLY A 244 -9.69 -12.89 -1.20
CA GLY A 244 -9.68 -13.79 -0.05
C GLY A 244 -11.10 -14.18 0.40
N ALA A 245 -12.03 -13.22 0.38
CA ALA A 245 -13.43 -13.46 0.70
C ALA A 245 -14.07 -14.45 -0.30
N GLU A 246 -13.83 -14.26 -1.60
CA GLU A 246 -14.34 -15.16 -2.63
C GLU A 246 -13.77 -16.57 -2.50
N GLU A 247 -12.47 -16.72 -2.30
CA GLU A 247 -11.79 -18.01 -2.13
C GLU A 247 -12.34 -18.75 -0.90
N THR A 248 -12.44 -18.05 0.23
CA THR A 248 -12.97 -18.64 1.47
C THR A 248 -14.45 -18.99 1.34
N PHE A 249 -15.24 -18.14 0.69
CA PHE A 249 -16.65 -18.40 0.41
C PHE A 249 -16.83 -19.67 -0.43
N ARG A 250 -16.07 -19.80 -1.53
CA ARG A 250 -16.10 -20.97 -2.40
C ARG A 250 -15.70 -22.25 -1.65
N GLN A 251 -14.63 -22.19 -0.85
CA GLN A 251 -14.20 -23.34 -0.04
C GLN A 251 -15.28 -23.76 0.93
N SER A 252 -15.92 -22.81 1.62
CA SER A 252 -17.01 -23.09 2.55
C SER A 252 -18.22 -23.73 1.85
N MET A 253 -18.56 -23.22 0.67
CA MET A 253 -19.66 -23.79 -0.14
C MET A 253 -19.36 -25.22 -0.62
N LEU A 254 -18.13 -25.49 -1.03
CA LEU A 254 -17.73 -26.84 -1.46
C LEU A 254 -17.72 -27.84 -0.30
N MET A 255 -17.31 -27.41 0.91
CA MET A 255 -17.30 -28.24 2.10
C MET A 255 -18.70 -28.52 2.66
N SER A 256 -19.70 -27.74 2.28
CA SER A 256 -21.09 -27.86 2.74
C SER A 256 -22.04 -28.50 1.72
N ASP A 257 -21.50 -29.23 0.72
CA ASP A 257 -22.29 -29.81 -0.38
C ASP A 257 -23.20 -28.76 -1.10
N GLY A 258 -22.75 -27.51 -1.14
CA GLY A 258 -23.42 -26.40 -1.82
C GLY A 258 -24.54 -25.72 -1.01
N GLY A 259 -24.70 -26.05 0.27
CA GLY A 259 -25.72 -25.44 1.14
C GLY A 259 -25.28 -24.10 1.75
N ALA A 260 -25.93 -22.96 1.37
CA ALA A 260 -25.66 -21.65 1.96
C ALA A 260 -26.00 -21.57 3.48
N LEU A 261 -26.71 -22.55 4.02
CA LEU A 261 -27.06 -22.65 5.44
C LEU A 261 -25.84 -22.86 6.34
N VAL A 262 -24.72 -23.32 5.79
CA VAL A 262 -23.45 -23.51 6.55
C VAL A 262 -23.00 -22.27 7.30
N PHE A 263 -23.25 -21.08 6.76
CA PHE A 263 -22.88 -19.79 7.38
C PHE A 263 -23.77 -19.40 8.56
N ILE A 264 -24.93 -20.05 8.71
CA ILE A 264 -25.87 -19.81 9.80
C ILE A 264 -25.77 -20.92 10.86
N GLU A 265 -25.57 -22.15 10.42
CA GLU A 265 -25.56 -23.35 11.30
C GLU A 265 -24.21 -23.54 11.99
N ARG A 266 -23.13 -23.06 11.42
CA ARG A 266 -21.78 -23.14 12.01
C ARG A 266 -21.17 -21.71 12.12
N PRO A 267 -21.66 -20.91 13.09
CA PRO A 267 -20.94 -19.68 13.43
C PRO A 267 -19.57 -20.07 13.99
N ILE A 268 -18.52 -19.37 13.48
CA ILE A 268 -17.11 -19.56 13.82
C ILE A 268 -16.89 -19.48 15.32
#